data_e7a3a687a4ce6245861d85de7ea795c5
#
_entry.id   e7a3a687a4ce6245861d85de7ea795c5
#
_cell.length_a   1.000
_cell.length_b   1.000
_cell.length_c   1.000
_cell.angle_alpha   90.00
_cell.angle_beta   90.00
_cell.angle_gamma   90.00
#
_symmetry.space_group_name_H-M   'P 1'
#
loop_
_entity.id
_entity.type
_entity.pdbx_description
1 polymer ?
#
loop_
_entity_poly.entity_id
_entity_poly.type
_entity_poly.pdbx_seq_one_letter_code
_entity_poly.pdbx_strand_id
1 'polypeptide(L)'
;MAKRSPKSRSKPSKPKKSGEGKSSGKISAAAARHLSAVRVKIDAIDKKLVSLLNERAALVVNVGKYKRAAGLPIYAPHREAEVLDKVIHANSGPLQDRTLEGVYRELMSGSFQLQQPLRIGFLGPLGSHSHVAAVRHFGSSVAFEDLHEIAGVFTEVARGHVNYGLVPIENSTGGGIVETLD
;
A
#
# COMPACT_ATOMS: atom_id res chain seq x y z
N MET A 1 3.39 41.40 -75.11
CA MET A 1 4.13 40.15 -75.34
C MET A 1 5.39 40.13 -74.49
N ALA A 2 5.40 39.37 -73.39
CA ALA A 2 6.54 39.28 -72.47
C ALA A 2 6.96 37.84 -72.36
N LYS A 3 8.18 37.54 -72.80
CA LYS A 3 8.81 36.19 -72.75
C LYS A 3 9.21 35.85 -71.31
N ARG A 4 8.75 34.74 -70.82
CA ARG A 4 9.19 34.13 -69.56
C ARG A 4 10.37 33.19 -69.82
N SER A 5 11.48 33.42 -69.11
CA SER A 5 12.65 32.52 -69.08
C SER A 5 12.41 31.40 -68.05
N PRO A 6 12.95 30.20 -68.19
CA PRO A 6 12.71 29.06 -67.32
C PRO A 6 13.62 29.08 -66.09
N LYS A 7 13.05 28.80 -64.93
CA LYS A 7 13.73 28.63 -63.64
C LYS A 7 14.45 27.27 -63.58
N SER A 8 15.71 27.30 -63.21
CA SER A 8 16.54 26.15 -62.92
C SER A 8 16.07 25.38 -61.72
N ARG A 9 15.92 24.06 -61.86
CA ARG A 9 15.64 23.11 -60.80
C ARG A 9 16.91 22.84 -59.98
N SER A 10 16.94 23.21 -58.71
CA SER A 10 17.92 22.77 -57.73
C SER A 10 17.59 21.34 -57.25
N LYS A 11 18.59 20.45 -57.26
CA LYS A 11 18.50 19.07 -56.75
C LYS A 11 18.33 19.08 -55.22
N PRO A 12 17.50 18.18 -54.63
CA PRO A 12 17.41 18.04 -53.19
C PRO A 12 18.65 17.34 -52.62
N SER A 13 19.22 17.95 -51.59
CA SER A 13 20.34 17.40 -50.81
C SER A 13 19.85 16.23 -49.96
N LYS A 14 20.60 15.11 -49.95
CA LYS A 14 20.35 13.93 -49.10
C LYS A 14 20.45 14.30 -47.63
N PRO A 15 19.55 13.79 -46.73
CA PRO A 15 19.67 13.99 -45.30
C PRO A 15 20.88 13.21 -44.77
N LYS A 16 21.74 13.91 -44.03
CA LYS A 16 22.79 13.28 -43.22
C LYS A 16 22.17 12.42 -42.15
N LYS A 17 22.43 11.11 -42.11
CA LYS A 17 22.14 10.22 -41.02
C LYS A 17 22.95 10.69 -39.81
N SER A 18 22.29 11.35 -38.85
CA SER A 18 22.78 11.51 -37.49
C SER A 18 22.81 10.14 -36.87
N GLY A 19 24.00 9.60 -36.64
CA GLY A 19 24.19 8.38 -35.87
C GLY A 19 23.82 8.62 -34.40
N GLU A 20 22.63 8.22 -33.99
CA GLU A 20 22.33 8.04 -32.58
C GLU A 20 23.13 6.86 -32.05
N GLY A 21 24.30 7.17 -31.50
CA GLY A 21 25.07 6.23 -30.71
C GLY A 21 24.30 5.86 -29.46
N LYS A 22 23.53 4.76 -29.49
CA LYS A 22 23.06 4.09 -28.29
C LYS A 22 24.29 3.61 -27.53
N SER A 23 24.77 4.43 -26.60
CA SER A 23 25.69 4.02 -25.55
C SER A 23 24.93 3.07 -24.62
N SER A 24 24.80 1.82 -25.00
CA SER A 24 24.48 0.71 -24.10
C SER A 24 25.70 0.55 -23.19
N GLY A 25 25.67 1.22 -22.02
CA GLY A 25 26.72 1.15 -21.05
C GLY A 25 26.92 -0.30 -20.59
N LYS A 26 27.88 -1.00 -21.20
CA LYS A 26 28.32 -2.33 -20.78
C LYS A 26 28.88 -2.18 -19.37
N ILE A 27 28.11 -2.67 -18.36
CA ILE A 27 28.60 -2.78 -16.98
C ILE A 27 29.92 -3.55 -17.01
N SER A 28 30.97 -3.02 -16.39
CA SER A 28 32.26 -3.72 -16.34
C SER A 28 32.10 -5.06 -15.60
N ALA A 29 32.88 -6.07 -16.01
CA ALA A 29 32.82 -7.40 -15.36
C ALA A 29 33.09 -7.33 -13.85
N ALA A 30 33.86 -6.34 -13.38
CA ALA A 30 34.09 -6.10 -11.96
C ALA A 30 32.82 -5.55 -11.27
N ALA A 31 32.13 -4.58 -11.87
CA ALA A 31 30.88 -4.05 -11.35
C ALA A 31 29.77 -5.11 -11.32
N ALA A 32 29.67 -5.95 -12.35
CA ALA A 32 28.72 -7.06 -12.39
C ALA A 32 28.95 -8.07 -11.23
N ARG A 33 30.22 -8.42 -10.99
CA ARG A 33 30.59 -9.30 -9.84
C ARG A 33 30.25 -8.66 -8.50
N HIS A 34 30.53 -7.37 -8.34
CA HIS A 34 30.19 -6.65 -7.11
C HIS A 34 28.68 -6.62 -6.85
N LEU A 35 27.88 -6.29 -7.88
CA LEU A 35 26.43 -6.32 -7.82
C LEU A 35 25.89 -7.69 -7.45
N SER A 36 26.43 -8.76 -8.05
CA SER A 36 26.06 -10.14 -7.71
C SER A 36 26.34 -10.46 -6.24
N ALA A 37 27.52 -10.09 -5.74
CA ALA A 37 27.87 -10.31 -4.33
C ALA A 37 26.96 -9.56 -3.36
N VAL A 38 26.56 -8.33 -3.69
CA VAL A 38 25.61 -7.55 -2.87
C VAL A 38 24.22 -8.20 -2.89
N ARG A 39 23.73 -8.65 -4.05
CA ARG A 39 22.43 -9.34 -4.17
C ARG A 39 22.37 -10.60 -3.29
N VAL A 40 23.44 -11.43 -3.30
CA VAL A 40 23.50 -12.60 -2.42
C VAL A 40 23.38 -12.24 -0.94
N LYS A 41 23.96 -11.09 -0.52
CA LYS A 41 23.79 -10.60 0.86
C LYS A 41 22.35 -10.17 1.14
N ILE A 42 21.71 -9.48 0.19
CA ILE A 42 20.31 -9.11 0.29
C ILE A 42 19.41 -10.35 0.43
N ASP A 43 19.59 -11.34 -0.45
CA ASP A 43 18.82 -12.60 -0.42
C ASP A 43 18.97 -13.33 0.93
N ALA A 44 20.17 -13.26 1.55
CA ALA A 44 20.39 -13.84 2.87
C ALA A 44 19.65 -13.08 3.99
N ILE A 45 19.55 -11.75 3.86
CA ILE A 45 18.76 -10.90 4.79
C ILE A 45 17.27 -11.19 4.61
N ASP A 46 16.79 -11.26 3.37
CA ASP A 46 15.38 -11.54 3.06
C ASP A 46 14.91 -12.87 3.65
N LYS A 47 15.74 -13.91 3.56
CA LYS A 47 15.47 -15.21 4.22
C LYS A 47 15.31 -15.05 5.74
N LYS A 48 16.17 -14.26 6.38
CA LYS A 48 16.05 -13.99 7.83
C LYS A 48 14.79 -13.20 8.15
N LEU A 49 14.46 -12.19 7.32
CA LEU A 49 13.22 -11.41 7.48
C LEU A 49 11.99 -12.31 7.41
N VAL A 50 11.90 -13.18 6.40
CA VAL A 50 10.77 -14.14 6.29
C VAL A 50 10.70 -15.05 7.52
N SER A 51 11.83 -15.53 8.03
CA SER A 51 11.86 -16.35 9.25
C SER A 51 11.32 -15.58 10.46
N LEU A 52 11.79 -14.36 10.69
CA LEU A 52 11.35 -13.51 11.81
C LEU A 52 9.86 -13.11 11.69
N LEU A 53 9.39 -12.84 10.47
CA LEU A 53 7.98 -12.56 10.23
C LEU A 53 7.09 -13.76 10.59
N ASN A 54 7.49 -14.98 10.23
CA ASN A 54 6.75 -16.19 10.58
C ASN A 54 6.81 -16.50 12.09
N GLU A 55 7.95 -16.26 12.73
CA GLU A 55 8.07 -16.38 14.19
C GLU A 55 7.13 -15.40 14.90
N ARG A 56 7.09 -14.13 14.47
CA ARG A 56 6.15 -13.14 14.96
C ARG A 56 4.69 -13.59 14.73
N ALA A 57 4.38 -14.11 13.55
CA ALA A 57 3.04 -14.60 13.21
C ALA A 57 2.59 -15.73 14.14
N ALA A 58 3.46 -16.67 14.46
CA ALA A 58 3.18 -17.75 15.41
C ALA A 58 2.85 -17.22 16.81
N LEU A 59 3.57 -16.21 17.30
CA LEU A 59 3.26 -15.55 18.57
C LEU A 59 1.91 -14.84 18.51
N VAL A 60 1.60 -14.17 17.41
CA VAL A 60 0.31 -13.48 17.20
C VAL A 60 -0.87 -14.47 17.23
N VAL A 61 -0.73 -15.64 16.61
CA VAL A 61 -1.75 -16.72 16.70
C VAL A 61 -2.03 -17.10 18.17
N ASN A 62 -0.97 -17.22 18.98
CA ASN A 62 -1.16 -17.51 20.40
C ASN A 62 -1.86 -16.38 21.16
N VAL A 63 -1.49 -15.12 20.90
CA VAL A 63 -2.21 -13.96 21.45
C VAL A 63 -3.70 -14.01 21.07
N GLY A 64 -4.03 -14.34 19.83
CA GLY A 64 -5.41 -14.50 19.38
C GLY A 64 -6.19 -15.57 20.16
N LYS A 65 -5.55 -16.70 20.49
CA LYS A 65 -6.16 -17.73 21.34
C LYS A 65 -6.47 -17.21 22.74
N TYR A 66 -5.55 -16.50 23.38
CA TYR A 66 -5.75 -15.92 24.70
C TYR A 66 -6.85 -14.84 24.70
N LYS A 67 -6.86 -13.96 23.68
CA LYS A 67 -7.91 -12.93 23.56
C LYS A 67 -9.30 -13.56 23.44
N ARG A 68 -9.45 -14.57 22.58
CA ARG A 68 -10.73 -15.28 22.43
C ARG A 68 -11.17 -15.96 23.72
N ALA A 69 -10.25 -16.65 24.40
CA ALA A 69 -10.54 -17.30 25.68
C ALA A 69 -10.98 -16.31 26.77
N ALA A 70 -10.46 -15.07 26.72
CA ALA A 70 -10.78 -14.00 27.65
C ALA A 70 -11.94 -13.10 27.19
N GLY A 71 -12.57 -13.36 26.05
CA GLY A 71 -13.63 -12.49 25.48
C GLY A 71 -13.14 -11.09 25.07
N LEU A 72 -11.84 -10.92 24.83
CA LEU A 72 -11.25 -9.63 24.48
C LEU A 72 -11.30 -9.39 22.95
N PRO A 73 -11.49 -8.13 22.52
CA PRO A 73 -11.50 -7.80 21.11
C PRO A 73 -10.15 -8.08 20.46
N ILE A 74 -10.17 -8.64 19.25
CA ILE A 74 -8.95 -8.90 18.46
C ILE A 74 -8.29 -7.59 18.05
N TYR A 75 -9.07 -6.66 17.49
CA TYR A 75 -8.60 -5.34 17.12
C TYR A 75 -8.45 -4.43 18.35
N ALA A 76 -7.29 -3.82 18.50
CA ALA A 76 -6.95 -2.94 19.61
C ALA A 76 -6.14 -1.74 19.09
N PRO A 77 -6.80 -0.61 18.73
CA PRO A 77 -6.15 0.55 18.11
C PRO A 77 -4.98 1.12 18.91
N HIS A 78 -5.13 1.17 20.26
CA HIS A 78 -4.06 1.63 21.14
C HIS A 78 -2.80 0.76 21.04
N ARG A 79 -2.97 -0.56 20.87
CA ARG A 79 -1.84 -1.47 20.72
C ARG A 79 -1.15 -1.31 19.37
N GLU A 80 -1.90 -1.02 18.30
CA GLU A 80 -1.31 -0.69 17.00
C GLU A 80 -0.45 0.58 17.08
N ALA A 81 -0.98 1.63 17.70
CA ALA A 81 -0.24 2.88 17.90
C ALA A 81 1.07 2.64 18.68
N GLU A 82 1.02 1.87 19.78
CA GLU A 82 2.21 1.50 20.53
C GLU A 82 3.25 0.73 19.70
N VAL A 83 2.80 -0.18 18.83
CA VAL A 83 3.70 -0.96 17.98
C VAL A 83 4.38 -0.05 16.96
N LEU A 84 3.62 0.82 16.31
CA LEU A 84 4.16 1.76 15.34
C LEU A 84 5.16 2.72 15.98
N ASP A 85 4.81 3.28 17.14
CA ASP A 85 5.69 4.18 17.89
C ASP A 85 7.02 3.50 18.24
N LYS A 86 6.99 2.29 18.79
CA LYS A 86 8.20 1.52 19.09
C LYS A 86 9.05 1.23 17.87
N VAL A 87 8.43 0.94 16.73
CA VAL A 87 9.13 0.65 15.49
C VAL A 87 9.83 1.90 14.94
N ILE A 88 9.14 3.04 14.98
CA ILE A 88 9.70 4.32 14.54
C ILE A 88 10.88 4.72 15.45
N HIS A 89 10.70 4.63 16.77
CA HIS A 89 11.78 4.95 17.71
C HIS A 89 13.01 4.02 17.57
N ALA A 90 12.81 2.78 17.14
CA ALA A 90 13.90 1.85 16.87
C ALA A 90 14.59 2.08 15.52
N ASN A 91 14.04 2.95 14.65
CA ASN A 91 14.58 3.21 13.34
C ASN A 91 15.85 4.08 13.45
N SER A 92 16.98 3.50 13.12
CA SER A 92 18.28 4.21 13.03
C SER A 92 18.93 4.06 11.65
N GLY A 93 18.22 3.50 10.70
CA GLY A 93 18.73 3.16 9.37
C GLY A 93 18.32 4.16 8.28
N PRO A 94 18.62 3.85 7.03
CA PRO A 94 18.32 4.72 5.89
C PRO A 94 16.84 4.68 5.45
N LEU A 95 16.01 3.77 5.99
CA LEU A 95 14.59 3.72 5.67
C LEU A 95 13.87 4.90 6.31
N GLN A 96 12.97 5.51 5.56
CA GLN A 96 12.07 6.53 6.09
C GLN A 96 11.03 5.89 7.01
N ASP A 97 10.65 6.58 8.09
CA ASP A 97 9.64 6.11 9.04
C ASP A 97 8.32 5.73 8.36
N ARG A 98 7.87 6.53 7.39
CA ARG A 98 6.70 6.22 6.57
C ARG A 98 6.78 4.85 5.87
N THR A 99 7.96 4.41 5.48
CA THR A 99 8.14 3.08 4.88
C THR A 99 7.95 1.99 5.91
N LEU A 100 8.49 2.16 7.11
CA LEU A 100 8.31 1.23 8.22
C LEU A 100 6.86 1.18 8.69
N GLU A 101 6.18 2.33 8.79
CA GLU A 101 4.74 2.40 9.09
C GLU A 101 3.93 1.56 8.09
N GLY A 102 4.19 1.71 6.79
CA GLY A 102 3.50 0.94 5.75
C GLY A 102 3.73 -0.57 5.89
N VAL A 103 4.98 -0.99 6.11
CA VAL A 103 5.33 -2.40 6.31
C VAL A 103 4.63 -2.96 7.56
N TYR A 104 4.69 -2.25 8.69
CA TYR A 104 4.09 -2.73 9.93
C TYR A 104 2.57 -2.69 9.93
N ARG A 105 1.96 -1.74 9.22
CA ARG A 105 0.51 -1.73 9.01
C ARG A 105 0.06 -3.00 8.30
N GLU A 106 0.75 -3.39 7.23
CA GLU A 106 0.40 -4.62 6.50
C GLU A 106 0.68 -5.88 7.32
N LEU A 107 1.76 -5.91 8.10
CA LEU A 107 2.03 -7.00 9.04
C LEU A 107 0.94 -7.15 10.11
N MET A 108 0.40 -6.04 10.61
CA MET A 108 -0.70 -6.05 11.57
C MET A 108 -2.00 -6.47 10.91
N SER A 109 -2.28 -5.98 9.70
CA SER A 109 -3.42 -6.39 8.89
C SER A 109 -3.45 -7.91 8.66
N GLY A 110 -2.35 -8.48 8.19
CA GLY A 110 -2.22 -9.93 8.02
C GLY A 110 -2.32 -10.70 9.35
N SER A 111 -1.91 -10.07 10.46
CA SER A 111 -2.03 -10.65 11.79
C SER A 111 -3.48 -10.81 12.25
N PHE A 112 -4.39 -9.93 11.84
CA PHE A 112 -5.82 -10.08 12.12
C PHE A 112 -6.39 -11.32 11.45
N GLN A 113 -6.04 -11.56 10.19
CA GLN A 113 -6.47 -12.76 9.46
C GLN A 113 -6.07 -14.06 10.16
N LEU A 114 -4.89 -14.08 10.79
CA LEU A 114 -4.39 -15.23 11.54
C LEU A 114 -5.11 -15.42 12.89
N GLN A 115 -5.58 -14.34 13.50
CA GLN A 115 -6.27 -14.38 14.80
C GLN A 115 -7.76 -14.65 14.63
N GLN A 116 -8.42 -13.82 13.84
CA GLN A 116 -9.82 -13.89 13.44
C GLN A 116 -9.99 -12.99 12.23
N PRO A 117 -10.49 -13.49 11.09
CA PRO A 117 -10.74 -12.66 9.92
C PRO A 117 -11.61 -11.45 10.28
N LEU A 118 -11.06 -10.25 10.04
CA LEU A 118 -11.80 -9.00 10.20
C LEU A 118 -12.51 -8.65 8.90
N ARG A 119 -13.76 -8.20 9.01
CA ARG A 119 -14.58 -7.65 7.94
C ARG A 119 -14.88 -6.20 8.25
N ILE A 120 -14.55 -5.32 7.31
CA ILE A 120 -14.70 -3.87 7.45
C ILE A 120 -15.75 -3.40 6.44
N GLY A 121 -16.90 -2.94 6.93
CA GLY A 121 -17.89 -2.27 6.12
C GLY A 121 -17.47 -0.82 5.84
N PHE A 122 -17.71 -0.32 4.65
CA PHE A 122 -17.43 1.07 4.33
C PHE A 122 -18.49 1.62 3.37
N LEU A 123 -18.68 2.96 3.40
CA LEU A 123 -19.54 3.62 2.41
C LEU A 123 -18.88 3.54 1.03
N GLY A 124 -19.48 2.73 0.14
CA GLY A 124 -19.02 2.50 -1.22
C GLY A 124 -19.11 3.71 -2.15
N PRO A 125 -18.78 3.52 -3.40
CA PRO A 125 -18.27 2.28 -4.02
C PRO A 125 -16.80 2.00 -3.73
N LEU A 126 -16.29 0.85 -4.19
CA LEU A 126 -14.87 0.54 -4.21
C LEU A 126 -14.10 1.67 -4.91
N GLY A 127 -12.97 2.09 -4.32
CA GLY A 127 -12.18 3.23 -4.81
C GLY A 127 -12.66 4.60 -4.29
N SER A 128 -13.76 4.66 -3.53
CA SER A 128 -14.21 5.89 -2.86
C SER A 128 -13.21 6.37 -1.81
N HIS A 129 -13.39 7.60 -1.33
CA HIS A 129 -12.58 8.14 -0.21
C HIS A 129 -12.70 7.28 1.04
N SER A 130 -13.89 6.75 1.34
CA SER A 130 -14.12 5.85 2.46
C SER A 130 -13.36 4.53 2.28
N HIS A 131 -13.35 3.93 1.08
CA HIS A 131 -12.54 2.75 0.78
C HIS A 131 -11.05 3.01 0.96
N VAL A 132 -10.53 4.10 0.40
CA VAL A 132 -9.11 4.46 0.54
C VAL A 132 -8.75 4.69 2.01
N ALA A 133 -9.61 5.36 2.79
CA ALA A 133 -9.40 5.57 4.20
C ALA A 133 -9.40 4.23 4.99
N ALA A 134 -10.32 3.32 4.67
CA ALA A 134 -10.40 1.99 5.28
C ALA A 134 -9.12 1.17 5.02
N VAL A 135 -8.64 1.11 3.77
CA VAL A 135 -7.39 0.43 3.43
C VAL A 135 -6.19 1.08 4.11
N ARG A 136 -6.14 2.41 4.19
CA ARG A 136 -5.05 3.13 4.88
C ARG A 136 -5.03 2.86 6.39
N HIS A 137 -6.20 2.63 6.99
CA HIS A 137 -6.32 2.40 8.43
C HIS A 137 -6.06 0.93 8.80
N PHE A 138 -6.72 -0.01 8.10
CA PHE A 138 -6.70 -1.43 8.44
C PHE A 138 -5.67 -2.25 7.66
N GLY A 139 -4.99 -1.68 6.66
CA GLY A 139 -4.16 -2.42 5.71
C GLY A 139 -4.99 -3.14 4.65
N SER A 140 -4.34 -3.87 3.76
CA SER A 140 -4.99 -4.51 2.61
C SER A 140 -5.38 -5.98 2.84
N SER A 141 -4.91 -6.59 3.92
CA SER A 141 -5.09 -8.02 4.19
C SER A 141 -6.40 -8.36 4.90
N VAL A 142 -7.22 -7.38 5.29
CA VAL A 142 -8.57 -7.60 5.85
C VAL A 142 -9.63 -7.65 4.75
N ALA A 143 -10.81 -8.21 5.05
CA ALA A 143 -11.92 -8.21 4.12
C ALA A 143 -12.67 -6.86 4.17
N PHE A 144 -12.92 -6.28 2.99
CA PHE A 144 -13.67 -5.05 2.83
C PHE A 144 -15.04 -5.32 2.21
N GLU A 145 -16.09 -4.69 2.73
CA GLU A 145 -17.47 -4.84 2.29
C GLU A 145 -18.03 -3.50 1.87
N ASP A 146 -18.39 -3.41 0.59
CA ASP A 146 -18.96 -2.21 -0.03
C ASP A 146 -20.45 -2.09 0.34
N LEU A 147 -20.79 -1.05 1.07
CA LEU A 147 -22.15 -0.75 1.49
C LEU A 147 -22.59 0.60 0.90
N HIS A 148 -23.81 0.65 0.39
CA HIS A 148 -24.29 1.77 -0.43
C HIS A 148 -24.79 2.96 0.39
N GLU A 149 -25.12 2.75 1.67
CA GLU A 149 -25.73 3.77 2.52
C GLU A 149 -25.05 3.79 3.91
N ILE A 150 -24.97 4.96 4.52
CA ILE A 150 -24.39 5.15 5.85
C ILE A 150 -25.17 4.32 6.88
N ALA A 151 -26.50 4.39 6.86
CA ALA A 151 -27.37 3.58 7.71
C ALA A 151 -27.15 2.08 7.53
N GLY A 152 -26.82 1.65 6.31
CA GLY A 152 -26.44 0.26 5.99
C GLY A 152 -25.15 -0.15 6.71
N VAL A 153 -24.15 0.72 6.76
CA VAL A 153 -22.90 0.44 7.50
C VAL A 153 -23.16 0.22 8.98
N PHE A 154 -23.93 1.09 9.62
CA PHE A 154 -24.31 0.92 11.03
C PHE A 154 -25.13 -0.36 11.27
N THR A 155 -26.05 -0.66 10.38
CA THR A 155 -26.89 -1.86 10.45
C THR A 155 -26.07 -3.14 10.38
N GLU A 156 -25.12 -3.21 9.44
CA GLU A 156 -24.27 -4.40 9.24
C GLU A 156 -23.29 -4.61 10.41
N VAL A 157 -22.81 -3.52 11.03
CA VAL A 157 -22.03 -3.59 12.27
C VAL A 157 -22.92 -4.09 13.43
N ALA A 158 -24.12 -3.53 13.59
CA ALA A 158 -25.05 -3.93 14.66
C ALA A 158 -25.49 -5.40 14.55
N ARG A 159 -25.63 -5.93 13.34
CA ARG A 159 -25.90 -7.34 13.06
C ARG A 159 -24.71 -8.27 13.24
N GLY A 160 -23.50 -7.72 13.38
CA GLY A 160 -22.26 -8.49 13.44
C GLY A 160 -21.81 -9.11 12.12
N HIS A 161 -22.37 -8.69 10.98
CA HIS A 161 -21.96 -9.14 9.66
C HIS A 161 -20.59 -8.54 9.28
N VAL A 162 -20.31 -7.30 9.68
CA VAL A 162 -18.99 -6.70 9.66
C VAL A 162 -18.54 -6.37 11.08
N ASN A 163 -17.25 -6.36 11.34
CA ASN A 163 -16.70 -6.12 12.66
C ASN A 163 -16.59 -4.62 12.98
N TYR A 164 -16.32 -3.81 11.98
CA TYR A 164 -16.17 -2.36 12.06
C TYR A 164 -16.76 -1.72 10.81
N GLY A 165 -17.23 -0.48 10.97
CA GLY A 165 -17.74 0.35 9.88
C GLY A 165 -16.91 1.62 9.75
N LEU A 166 -16.68 2.08 8.52
CA LEU A 166 -16.05 3.35 8.20
C LEU A 166 -17.02 4.20 7.39
N VAL A 167 -17.42 5.33 7.98
CA VAL A 167 -18.35 6.29 7.39
C VAL A 167 -17.73 7.69 7.38
N PRO A 168 -18.04 8.54 6.40
CA PRO A 168 -17.60 9.92 6.38
C PRO A 168 -18.40 10.76 7.38
N ILE A 169 -17.75 11.71 8.07
CA ILE A 169 -18.39 12.65 8.98
C ILE A 169 -18.70 14.00 8.32
N GLU A 170 -18.03 14.30 7.21
CA GLU A 170 -18.25 15.50 6.42
C GLU A 170 -17.90 15.27 4.94
N ASN A 171 -18.44 16.09 4.07
CA ASN A 171 -18.08 16.11 2.65
C ASN A 171 -17.76 17.54 2.21
N SER A 172 -17.04 17.67 1.10
CA SER A 172 -16.58 18.96 0.57
C SER A 172 -17.71 19.86 0.00
N THR A 173 -18.90 19.30 -0.24
CA THR A 173 -20.01 20.01 -0.90
C THR A 173 -21.12 20.41 0.09
N GLY A 174 -21.43 19.55 1.05
CA GLY A 174 -22.57 19.73 1.98
C GLY A 174 -22.17 19.95 3.43
N GLY A 175 -20.86 19.91 3.76
CA GLY A 175 -20.40 20.03 5.14
C GLY A 175 -20.62 18.76 5.95
N GLY A 176 -21.04 18.86 7.22
CA GLY A 176 -21.26 17.73 8.10
C GLY A 176 -22.40 16.82 7.64
N ILE A 177 -22.18 15.51 7.78
CA ILE A 177 -23.15 14.48 7.39
C ILE A 177 -23.99 14.12 8.61
N VAL A 178 -25.24 14.58 8.64
CA VAL A 178 -26.16 14.39 9.76
C VAL A 178 -26.39 12.90 10.05
N GLU A 179 -26.58 12.08 9.04
CA GLU A 179 -26.79 10.63 9.16
C GLU A 179 -25.65 9.90 9.89
N THR A 180 -24.46 10.47 9.94
CA THR A 180 -23.31 9.91 10.67
C THR A 180 -23.24 10.44 12.10
N LEU A 181 -23.82 11.64 12.38
CA LEU A 181 -23.68 12.35 13.65
C LEU A 181 -24.87 12.13 14.60
N ASP A 182 -26.02 11.69 14.09
CA ASP A 182 -27.22 11.30 14.85
C ASP A 182 -27.15 9.85 15.35
#